data_c9352132afd603a58b0c6294e4815f86
#
_entry.id   c9352132afd603a58b0c6294e4815f86
#
_cell.length_a   1.000
_cell.length_b   1.000
_cell.length_c   1.000
_cell.angle_alpha   90.00
_cell.angle_beta   90.00
_cell.angle_gamma   90.00
#
_symmetry.space_group_name_H-M   'P 1'
#
loop_
_entity.id
_entity.type
_entity.pdbx_description
1 polymer ?
#
loop_
_entity_poly.entity_id
_entity_poly.type
_entity_poly.pdbx_seq_one_letter_code
_entity_poly.pdbx_strand_id
1 'polypeptide(L)'
;MRAVVFLVLVLLGLGNALAGGDAERGKAKAAQVCGACHGPQGNKPSAPDQPVLAGQYPDYLVQALGDYKSGKRNNPIMKAFAAQLSKQDMEDLAAWFSSRPTPLHDQR
;
A
#
# COMPACT_ATOMS: atom_id res chain seq x y z
N MET A 1 22.65 15.16 -53.36
CA MET A 1 22.01 14.19 -52.43
C MET A 1 21.77 14.88 -51.12
N ARG A 2 20.53 15.12 -50.82
CA ARG A 2 20.17 15.69 -49.52
C ARG A 2 19.81 14.53 -48.57
N ALA A 3 20.67 14.28 -47.59
CA ALA A 3 20.39 13.32 -46.54
C ALA A 3 19.30 13.90 -45.60
N VAL A 4 18.11 13.30 -45.61
CA VAL A 4 17.07 13.62 -44.64
C VAL A 4 17.38 12.83 -43.37
N VAL A 5 17.92 13.52 -42.40
CA VAL A 5 18.11 12.95 -41.06
C VAL A 5 16.74 12.94 -40.39
N PHE A 6 16.10 11.77 -40.34
CA PHE A 6 14.94 11.58 -39.45
C PHE A 6 15.44 11.54 -38.00
N LEU A 7 15.22 12.63 -37.29
CA LEU A 7 15.38 12.67 -35.86
C LEU A 7 14.23 11.87 -35.26
N VAL A 8 14.48 10.60 -34.95
CA VAL A 8 13.52 9.81 -34.15
C VAL A 8 13.60 10.35 -32.75
N LEU A 9 12.63 11.20 -32.38
CA LEU A 9 12.40 11.57 -31.01
C LEU A 9 11.86 10.31 -30.31
N VAL A 10 12.75 9.56 -29.68
CA VAL A 10 12.35 8.56 -28.71
C VAL A 10 11.80 9.33 -27.51
N LEU A 11 10.50 9.53 -27.49
CA LEU A 11 9.79 9.87 -26.26
C LEU A 11 9.95 8.65 -25.35
N LEU A 12 11.02 8.64 -24.59
CA LEU A 12 11.08 7.83 -23.38
C LEU A 12 9.92 8.33 -22.53
N GLY A 13 8.80 7.61 -22.58
CA GLY A 13 7.74 7.81 -21.61
C GLY A 13 8.39 7.60 -20.25
N LEU A 14 8.66 8.72 -19.57
CA LEU A 14 8.91 8.70 -18.14
C LEU A 14 7.61 8.15 -17.54
N GLY A 15 7.58 6.82 -17.35
CA GLY A 15 6.57 6.22 -16.52
C GLY A 15 6.61 7.02 -15.22
N ASN A 16 5.50 7.67 -14.89
CA ASN A 16 5.37 8.34 -13.61
C ASN A 16 5.61 7.29 -12.54
N ALA A 17 6.85 7.21 -12.07
CA ALA A 17 7.11 6.61 -10.78
C ALA A 17 6.43 7.53 -9.78
N LEU A 18 5.12 7.30 -9.55
CA LEU A 18 4.39 7.95 -8.49
C LEU A 18 5.16 7.63 -7.22
N ALA A 19 5.70 8.67 -6.56
CA ALA A 19 6.16 8.57 -5.19
C ALA A 19 4.96 8.05 -4.39
N GLY A 20 5.03 6.80 -3.97
CA GLY A 20 3.94 6.11 -3.31
C GLY A 20 3.56 4.79 -3.99
N GLY A 21 2.48 4.21 -3.54
CA GLY A 21 2.02 2.92 -3.99
C GLY A 21 0.96 2.98 -5.09
N ASP A 22 0.72 1.82 -5.66
CA ASP A 22 -0.37 1.56 -6.60
C ASP A 22 -1.51 0.85 -5.87
N ALA A 23 -2.69 1.47 -5.86
CA ALA A 23 -3.85 0.94 -5.15
C ALA A 23 -4.36 -0.39 -5.72
N GLU A 24 -4.25 -0.63 -7.02
CA GLU A 24 -4.69 -1.89 -7.63
C GLU A 24 -3.77 -3.05 -7.24
N ARG A 25 -2.44 -2.82 -7.23
CA ARG A 25 -1.51 -3.81 -6.68
C ARG A 25 -1.76 -4.03 -5.19
N GLY A 26 -2.03 -2.97 -4.45
CA GLY A 26 -2.38 -3.03 -3.02
C GLY A 26 -3.65 -3.84 -2.77
N LYS A 27 -4.68 -3.67 -3.59
CA LYS A 27 -5.90 -4.46 -3.53
C LYS A 27 -5.62 -5.96 -3.66
N ALA A 28 -4.84 -6.35 -4.65
CA ALA A 28 -4.47 -7.75 -4.86
C ALA A 28 -3.67 -8.32 -3.68
N LYS A 29 -2.69 -7.57 -3.17
CA LYS A 29 -1.89 -7.97 -2.02
C LYS A 29 -2.74 -8.04 -0.74
N ALA A 30 -3.62 -7.09 -0.51
CA ALA A 30 -4.53 -7.07 0.64
C ALA A 30 -5.43 -8.30 0.68
N ALA A 31 -5.96 -8.71 -0.47
CA ALA A 31 -6.77 -9.92 -0.57
C ALA A 31 -6.00 -11.19 -0.18
N GLN A 32 -4.71 -11.23 -0.48
CA GLN A 32 -3.85 -12.38 -0.18
C GLN A 32 -3.45 -12.47 1.29
N VAL A 33 -3.13 -11.35 1.94
CA VAL A 33 -2.44 -11.38 3.24
C VAL A 33 -3.11 -10.57 4.35
N CYS A 34 -4.02 -9.67 4.05
CA CYS A 34 -4.62 -8.76 5.04
C CYS A 34 -6.10 -9.02 5.29
N GLY A 35 -6.83 -9.40 4.25
CA GLY A 35 -8.28 -9.40 4.22
C GLY A 35 -8.94 -10.35 5.20
N ALA A 36 -8.31 -11.47 5.55
CA ALA A 36 -8.87 -12.45 6.48
C ALA A 36 -9.13 -11.86 7.88
N CYS A 37 -8.28 -10.94 8.34
CA CYS A 37 -8.38 -10.32 9.65
C CYS A 37 -8.97 -8.91 9.60
N HIS A 38 -8.54 -8.09 8.65
CA HIS A 38 -8.92 -6.68 8.57
C HIS A 38 -10.14 -6.40 7.66
N GLY A 39 -10.58 -7.40 6.91
CA GLY A 39 -11.53 -7.25 5.81
C GLY A 39 -10.84 -6.87 4.50
N PRO A 40 -11.46 -7.19 3.33
CA PRO A 40 -10.83 -6.94 2.01
C PRO A 40 -10.55 -5.45 1.75
N GLN A 41 -11.34 -4.57 2.34
CA GLN A 41 -11.18 -3.12 2.26
C GLN A 41 -10.60 -2.50 3.53
N GLY A 42 -10.26 -3.32 4.52
CA GLY A 42 -9.72 -2.87 5.80
C GLY A 42 -10.73 -2.19 6.72
N ASN A 43 -12.03 -2.34 6.47
CA ASN A 43 -13.10 -1.69 7.22
C ASN A 43 -14.00 -2.65 8.02
N LYS A 44 -13.71 -3.94 8.01
CA LYS A 44 -14.46 -4.98 8.71
C LYS A 44 -13.52 -5.94 9.44
N PRO A 45 -12.92 -5.50 10.57
CA PRO A 45 -12.11 -6.40 11.39
C PRO A 45 -12.92 -7.60 11.87
N SER A 46 -12.29 -8.77 11.90
CA SER A 46 -12.93 -10.00 12.38
C SER A 46 -12.89 -10.13 13.90
N ALA A 47 -12.07 -9.34 14.58
CA ALA A 47 -11.95 -9.33 16.03
C ALA A 47 -11.65 -7.92 16.55
N PRO A 48 -12.00 -7.63 17.85
CA PRO A 48 -11.86 -6.28 18.41
C PRO A 48 -10.44 -5.74 18.51
N ASP A 49 -9.43 -6.63 18.54
CA ASP A 49 -8.01 -6.29 18.61
C ASP A 49 -7.39 -5.97 17.24
N GLN A 50 -8.15 -6.13 16.18
CA GLN A 50 -7.72 -5.83 14.82
C GLN A 50 -8.18 -4.43 14.43
N PRO A 51 -7.27 -3.50 14.07
CA PRO A 51 -7.66 -2.14 13.75
C PRO A 51 -8.32 -2.03 12.39
N VAL A 52 -9.16 -1.02 12.23
CA VAL A 52 -9.64 -0.54 10.93
C VAL A 52 -8.47 0.13 10.19
N LEU A 53 -8.22 -0.29 8.98
CA LEU A 53 -7.16 0.25 8.12
C LEU A 53 -7.69 1.24 7.09
N ALA A 54 -8.95 1.07 6.68
CA ALA A 54 -9.61 1.89 5.68
C ALA A 54 -9.62 3.37 6.09
N GLY A 55 -9.20 4.24 5.17
CA GLY A 55 -9.15 5.68 5.37
C GLY A 55 -8.04 6.18 6.29
N GLN A 56 -7.14 5.32 6.75
CA GLN A 56 -5.96 5.73 7.50
C GLN A 56 -4.98 6.47 6.59
N TYR A 57 -4.12 7.32 7.14
CA TYR A 57 -3.12 8.03 6.36
C TYR A 57 -2.11 7.06 5.76
N PRO A 58 -1.77 7.20 4.46
CA PRO A 58 -0.90 6.24 3.78
C PRO A 58 0.52 6.19 4.36
N ASP A 59 1.11 7.31 4.72
CA ASP A 59 2.42 7.36 5.36
C ASP A 59 2.43 6.72 6.74
N TYR A 60 1.33 6.86 7.52
CA TYR A 60 1.18 6.14 8.79
C TYR A 60 1.13 4.62 8.58
N LEU A 61 0.41 4.14 7.57
CA LEU A 61 0.33 2.71 7.25
C LEU A 61 1.69 2.14 6.85
N VAL A 62 2.44 2.84 6.02
CA VAL A 62 3.82 2.44 5.64
C VAL A 62 4.71 2.36 6.87
N GLN A 63 4.66 3.38 7.73
CA GLN A 63 5.45 3.41 8.98
C GLN A 63 5.08 2.25 9.90
N ALA A 64 3.79 2.00 10.11
CA ALA A 64 3.32 0.92 10.97
C ALA A 64 3.78 -0.46 10.46
N LEU A 65 3.63 -0.73 9.17
CA LEU A 65 4.08 -1.99 8.56
C LEU A 65 5.60 -2.16 8.68
N GLY A 66 6.37 -1.11 8.45
CA GLY A 66 7.81 -1.11 8.64
C GLY A 66 8.22 -1.37 10.09
N ASP A 67 7.50 -0.79 11.04
CA ASP A 67 7.75 -0.98 12.47
C ASP A 67 7.42 -2.40 12.93
N TYR A 68 6.39 -3.01 12.41
CA TYR A 68 6.11 -4.43 12.66
C TYR A 68 7.20 -5.33 12.07
N LYS A 69 7.62 -5.06 10.84
CA LYS A 69 8.67 -5.84 10.17
C LYS A 69 9.99 -5.79 10.92
N SER A 70 10.39 -4.62 11.40
CA SER A 70 11.64 -4.43 12.15
C SER A 70 11.58 -4.91 13.59
N GLY A 71 10.39 -5.11 14.14
CA GLY A 71 10.16 -5.42 15.55
C GLY A 71 10.11 -4.19 16.45
N LYS A 72 10.21 -2.98 15.90
CA LYS A 72 10.06 -1.73 16.66
C LYS A 72 8.66 -1.62 17.28
N ARG A 73 7.64 -2.07 16.57
CA ARG A 73 6.28 -2.26 17.10
C ARG A 73 6.07 -3.73 17.40
N ASN A 74 5.80 -4.05 18.66
CA ASN A 74 5.73 -5.43 19.12
C ASN A 74 4.33 -6.03 18.91
N ASN A 75 4.19 -6.83 17.88
CA ASN A 75 3.04 -7.69 17.65
C ASN A 75 3.51 -8.91 16.83
N PRO A 76 3.57 -10.12 17.43
CA PRO A 76 4.09 -11.29 16.74
C PRO A 76 3.32 -11.68 15.49
N ILE A 77 2.01 -11.49 15.47
CA ILE A 77 1.15 -11.81 14.33
C ILE A 77 1.44 -10.86 13.17
N MET A 78 1.38 -9.55 13.42
CA MET A 78 1.68 -8.56 12.39
C MET A 78 3.13 -8.60 11.93
N LYS A 79 4.07 -8.93 12.81
CA LYS A 79 5.47 -9.13 12.44
C LYS A 79 5.62 -10.25 11.42
N ALA A 80 4.93 -11.37 11.61
CA ALA A 80 4.97 -12.50 10.68
C ALA A 80 4.43 -12.13 9.29
N PHE A 81 3.34 -11.38 9.23
CA PHE A 81 2.80 -10.88 7.96
C PHE A 81 3.69 -9.83 7.31
N ALA A 82 4.13 -8.84 8.07
CA ALA A 82 4.96 -7.76 7.57
C ALA A 82 6.36 -8.23 7.10
N ALA A 83 6.87 -9.31 7.67
CA ALA A 83 8.16 -9.90 7.28
C ALA A 83 8.21 -10.29 5.80
N GLN A 84 7.07 -10.61 5.20
CA GLN A 84 6.93 -11.04 3.81
C GLN A 84 6.77 -9.86 2.84
N LEU A 85 6.61 -8.64 3.35
CA LEU A 85 6.32 -7.46 2.53
C LEU A 85 7.61 -6.74 2.15
N SER A 86 7.72 -6.37 0.87
CA SER A 86 8.69 -5.41 0.41
C SER A 86 8.24 -3.99 0.78
N LYS A 87 9.14 -3.02 0.67
CA LYS A 87 8.76 -1.61 0.82
C LYS A 87 7.68 -1.20 -0.20
N GLN A 88 7.80 -1.68 -1.44
CA GLN A 88 6.79 -1.42 -2.48
C GLN A 88 5.44 -2.04 -2.11
N ASP A 89 5.41 -3.25 -1.56
CA ASP A 89 4.19 -3.87 -1.07
C ASP A 89 3.51 -3.01 0.00
N MET A 90 4.29 -2.47 0.94
CA MET A 90 3.78 -1.60 1.99
C MET A 90 3.18 -0.31 1.43
N GLU A 91 3.83 0.30 0.45
CA GLU A 91 3.34 1.50 -0.23
C GLU A 91 2.06 1.21 -1.03
N ASP A 92 1.99 0.08 -1.72
CA ASP A 92 0.81 -0.35 -2.46
C ASP A 92 -0.39 -0.61 -1.53
N LEU A 93 -0.16 -1.33 -0.43
CA LEU A 93 -1.17 -1.58 0.59
C LEU A 93 -1.66 -0.27 1.24
N ALA A 94 -0.76 0.65 1.52
CA ALA A 94 -1.10 1.96 2.06
C ALA A 94 -1.97 2.76 1.08
N ALA A 95 -1.66 2.73 -0.21
CA ALA A 95 -2.47 3.37 -1.24
C ALA A 95 -3.88 2.77 -1.34
N TRP A 96 -4.00 1.46 -1.23
CA TRP A 96 -5.29 0.79 -1.24
C TRP A 96 -6.13 1.14 -0.02
N PHE A 97 -5.62 0.86 1.18
CA PHE A 97 -6.40 1.04 2.39
C PHE A 97 -6.73 2.51 2.69
N SER A 98 -5.80 3.44 2.46
CA SER A 98 -6.04 4.86 2.73
C SER A 98 -7.19 5.46 1.91
N SER A 99 -7.45 4.91 0.73
CA SER A 99 -8.50 5.36 -0.19
C SER A 99 -9.84 4.66 -0.02
N ARG A 100 -9.95 3.71 0.92
CA ARG A 100 -11.21 2.97 1.12
C ARG A 100 -12.21 3.73 1.99
N PRO A 101 -13.52 3.51 1.78
CA PRO A 101 -14.55 4.04 2.68
C PRO A 101 -14.30 3.63 4.11
N THR A 102 -14.43 4.57 5.04
CA THR A 102 -13.98 4.38 6.43
C THR A 102 -14.94 5.00 7.43
N PRO A 103 -15.12 4.37 8.59
CA PRO A 103 -15.76 5.02 9.74
C PRO A 103 -14.84 6.03 10.47
N LEU A 104 -13.57 6.16 10.04
CA LEU A 104 -12.58 6.99 10.75
C LEU A 104 -12.62 8.47 10.38
N HIS A 105 -13.29 8.89 9.30
CA HIS A 105 -13.18 10.27 8.82
C HIS A 105 -13.82 11.31 9.75
N ASP A 106 -14.74 10.94 10.60
CA ASP A 106 -15.33 11.87 11.58
C ASP A 106 -14.39 12.20 12.75
N GLN A 107 -13.23 11.56 12.78
CA GLN A 107 -12.22 11.74 13.84
C GLN A 107 -11.04 12.60 13.40
N ARG A 108 -11.12 13.20 12.21
CA ARG A 108 -10.06 14.02 11.62
C ARG A 108 -10.30 15.51 11.80
#